data_a575ccb1fe822243aa09648ae80bf8f2
#
_entry.id   a575ccb1fe822243aa09648ae80bf8f2
#
_cell.length_a   1.000
_cell.length_b   1.000
_cell.length_c   1.000
_cell.angle_alpha   90.00
_cell.angle_beta   90.00
_cell.angle_gamma   90.00
#
_symmetry.space_group_name_H-M   'P 1'
#
loop_
_entity.id
_entity.type
_entity.pdbx_description
1 polymer ?
#
loop_
_entity_poly.entity_id
_entity_poly.type
_entity_poly.pdbx_seq_one_letter_code
_entity_poly.pdbx_strand_id
1 'polypeptide(L)'
;MYDIDPERIDLAREFKGCIYGRHSGELQRVLNRMRGGGNAGRYVIVCTKRHREWTLARMGQRPGDPLVPMPGFVFNTDEEAEWAVFKLRWRELTGRVLPID
;
A
#
# COMPACT_ATOMS: atom_id res chain seq x y z
N MET A 1 20.13 2.98 -1.05
CA MET A 1 18.70 2.72 -0.86
C MET A 1 18.15 2.03 -2.11
N TYR A 2 17.30 1.03 -1.92
CA TYR A 2 16.73 0.31 -3.06
C TYR A 2 15.72 1.17 -3.80
N ASP A 3 15.90 1.33 -5.11
CA ASP A 3 14.96 2.06 -5.96
C ASP A 3 14.06 1.07 -6.68
N ILE A 4 12.73 1.31 -6.60
CA ILE A 4 11.76 0.46 -7.28
C ILE A 4 11.78 0.78 -8.77
N ASP A 5 11.98 -0.26 -9.60
CA ASP A 5 11.92 -0.11 -11.05
C ASP A 5 10.46 -0.10 -11.50
N PRO A 6 9.96 1.01 -12.06
CA PRO A 6 8.57 1.11 -12.46
C PRO A 6 8.19 0.21 -13.64
N GLU A 7 9.15 -0.39 -14.31
CA GLU A 7 8.89 -1.34 -15.40
C GLU A 7 8.69 -2.77 -14.92
N ARG A 8 9.06 -3.05 -13.66
CA ARG A 8 8.90 -4.37 -13.05
C ARG A 8 7.46 -4.61 -12.58
N ILE A 9 6.52 -4.52 -13.50
CA ILE A 9 5.08 -4.74 -13.26
C ILE A 9 4.82 -6.19 -12.84
N ASP A 10 5.67 -7.11 -13.24
CA ASP A 10 5.60 -8.51 -12.81
C ASP A 10 5.60 -8.67 -11.30
N LEU A 11 6.38 -7.83 -10.58
CA LEU A 11 6.42 -7.84 -9.12
C LEU A 11 5.08 -7.39 -8.52
N ALA A 12 4.45 -6.39 -9.14
CA ALA A 12 3.13 -5.93 -8.69
C ALA A 12 2.07 -7.02 -8.91
N ARG A 13 2.13 -7.74 -10.03
CA ARG A 13 1.23 -8.86 -10.30
C ARG A 13 1.44 -10.01 -9.33
N GLU A 14 2.69 -10.27 -8.97
CA GLU A 14 3.02 -11.27 -7.95
C GLU A 14 2.35 -10.92 -6.62
N PHE A 15 2.45 -9.66 -6.19
CA PHE A 15 1.83 -9.20 -4.95
C PHE A 15 0.31 -9.33 -5.00
N LYS A 16 -0.32 -8.88 -6.09
CA LYS A 16 -1.77 -8.96 -6.26
C LYS A 16 -2.27 -10.40 -6.19
N GLY A 17 -1.51 -11.34 -6.76
CA GLY A 17 -1.88 -12.75 -6.78
C GLY A 17 -1.71 -13.46 -5.44
N CYS A 18 -0.87 -12.94 -4.55
CA CYS A 18 -0.60 -13.57 -3.26
C CYS A 18 -0.18 -12.52 -2.23
N ILE A 19 -1.17 -11.79 -1.70
CA ILE A 19 -0.91 -10.65 -0.81
C ILE A 19 -0.32 -11.10 0.52
N TYR A 20 -0.80 -12.20 1.09
CA TYR A 20 -0.36 -12.71 2.39
C TYR A 20 0.53 -13.95 2.31
N GLY A 21 0.94 -14.36 1.11
CA GLY A 21 1.77 -15.54 0.94
C GLY A 21 3.26 -15.22 0.95
N ARG A 22 4.03 -16.17 0.47
CA ARG A 22 5.45 -15.98 0.26
C ARG A 22 5.69 -15.10 -0.97
N HIS A 23 6.63 -14.17 -0.83
CA HIS A 23 7.02 -13.28 -1.90
C HIS A 23 8.44 -13.60 -2.36
N SER A 24 8.71 -13.36 -3.65
CA SER A 24 10.08 -13.49 -4.17
C SER A 24 11.00 -12.50 -3.45
N GLY A 25 12.32 -12.76 -3.50
CA GLY A 25 13.29 -11.86 -2.90
C GLY A 25 13.23 -10.44 -3.47
N GLU A 26 12.97 -10.32 -4.77
CA GLU A 26 12.84 -9.01 -5.42
C GLU A 26 11.59 -8.27 -4.94
N LEU A 27 10.45 -8.95 -4.86
CA LEU A 27 9.23 -8.33 -4.33
C LEU A 27 9.40 -7.96 -2.87
N GLN A 28 10.10 -8.78 -2.08
CA GLN A 28 10.36 -8.47 -0.68
C GLN A 28 11.16 -7.17 -0.53
N ARG A 29 12.09 -6.90 -1.44
CA ARG A 29 12.83 -5.63 -1.45
C ARG A 29 11.92 -4.44 -1.73
N VAL A 30 10.96 -4.60 -2.66
CA VAL A 30 9.95 -3.57 -2.94
C VAL A 30 9.12 -3.30 -1.70
N LEU A 31 8.62 -4.34 -1.05
CA LEU A 31 7.80 -4.20 0.15
C LEU A 31 8.58 -3.54 1.29
N ASN A 32 9.84 -3.92 1.48
CA ASN A 32 10.68 -3.30 2.50
C ASN A 32 10.90 -1.81 2.23
N ARG A 33 11.09 -1.43 0.97
CA ARG A 33 11.24 -0.02 0.58
C ARG A 33 9.95 0.76 0.87
N MET A 34 8.80 0.17 0.62
CA MET A 34 7.51 0.79 0.88
C MET A 34 7.25 0.99 2.38
N ARG A 35 7.73 0.07 3.22
CA ARG A 35 7.54 0.12 4.66
C ARG A 35 8.56 1.02 5.37
N GLY A 36 9.65 1.36 4.71
CA GLY A 36 10.67 2.24 5.28
C GLY A 36 10.25 3.70 5.31
N GLY A 37 11.05 4.55 5.91
CA GLY A 37 10.92 5.99 5.80
C GLY A 37 10.10 6.70 6.87
N GLY A 38 9.71 6.08 7.95
CA GLY A 38 9.01 6.73 9.07
C GLY A 38 7.49 6.72 8.93
N ASN A 39 6.83 7.42 9.84
CA ASN A 39 5.36 7.33 9.99
C ASN A 39 4.59 8.51 9.39
N ALA A 40 5.23 9.66 9.15
CA ALA A 40 4.54 10.84 8.64
C ALA A 40 3.90 10.58 7.27
N GLY A 41 2.59 10.81 7.15
CA GLY A 41 1.85 10.61 5.91
C GLY A 41 1.68 9.16 5.47
N ARG A 42 2.01 8.20 6.32
CA ARG A 42 1.92 6.77 6.00
C ARG A 42 0.46 6.34 5.81
N TYR A 43 0.25 5.45 4.82
CA TYR A 43 -1.08 4.88 4.61
C TYR A 43 -1.41 3.85 5.68
N VAL A 44 -2.66 3.88 6.15
CA VAL A 44 -3.17 2.97 7.18
C VAL A 44 -4.49 2.39 6.69
N ILE A 45 -4.67 1.09 6.91
CA ILE A 45 -5.92 0.41 6.62
C ILE A 45 -6.75 0.38 7.89
N VAL A 46 -7.98 0.89 7.81
CA VAL A 46 -8.90 0.97 8.95
C VAL A 46 -10.10 0.08 8.68
N CYS A 47 -10.37 -0.86 9.58
CA CYS A 47 -11.58 -1.68 9.52
C CYS A 47 -12.73 -0.89 10.13
N THR A 48 -13.63 -0.38 9.30
CA THR A 48 -14.77 0.44 9.74
C THR A 48 -15.99 -0.40 10.08
N LYS A 49 -16.14 -1.57 9.44
CA LYS A 49 -17.17 -2.56 9.79
C LYS A 49 -16.52 -3.93 9.82
N ARG A 50 -16.54 -4.56 10.96
CA ARG A 50 -15.87 -5.84 11.19
C ARG A 50 -16.23 -6.87 10.11
N HIS A 51 -15.20 -7.38 9.42
CA HIS A 51 -15.30 -8.36 8.33
C HIS A 51 -16.13 -7.92 7.12
N ARG A 52 -16.45 -6.64 6.99
CA ARG A 52 -17.32 -6.15 5.92
C ARG A 52 -16.77 -4.93 5.18
N GLU A 53 -16.11 -4.03 5.88
CA GLU A 53 -15.68 -2.78 5.27
C GLU A 53 -14.34 -2.32 5.81
N TRP A 54 -13.47 -1.95 4.91
CA TRP A 54 -12.17 -1.36 5.20
C TRP A 54 -12.03 -0.06 4.43
N THR A 55 -11.41 0.92 5.06
CA THR A 55 -11.13 2.20 4.43
C THR A 55 -9.66 2.52 4.59
N LEU A 56 -9.20 3.55 3.88
CA LEU A 56 -7.83 4.04 4.02
C LEU A 56 -7.81 5.36 4.78
N ALA A 57 -6.73 5.58 5.50
CA ALA A 57 -6.41 6.84 6.14
C ALA A 57 -4.91 7.07 6.02
N ARG A 58 -4.47 8.29 6.27
CA ARG A 58 -3.04 8.62 6.33
C ARG A 58 -2.70 9.09 7.73
N MET A 59 -1.52 8.71 8.20
CA MET A 59 -1.00 9.24 9.47
C MET A 59 -0.68 10.72 9.31
N GLY A 60 -0.88 11.49 10.37
CA GLY A 60 -0.53 12.90 10.38
C GLY A 60 0.97 13.12 10.22
N GLN A 61 1.37 14.35 9.95
CA GLN A 61 2.75 14.72 9.72
C GLN A 61 3.59 14.74 11.00
N ARG A 62 2.92 14.86 12.16
CA ARG A 62 3.57 14.92 13.48
C ARG A 62 3.07 13.78 14.37
N PRO A 63 3.92 13.27 15.27
CA PRO A 63 3.46 12.30 16.27
C PRO A 63 2.28 12.86 17.08
N GLY A 64 1.23 12.06 17.24
CA GLY A 64 0.03 12.47 17.96
C GLY A 64 -1.03 13.13 17.12
N ASP A 65 -0.76 13.48 15.86
CA ASP A 65 -1.79 14.01 14.98
C ASP A 65 -2.83 12.92 14.67
N PRO A 66 -4.11 13.30 14.53
CA PRO A 66 -5.15 12.33 14.18
C PRO A 66 -4.96 11.78 12.78
N LEU A 67 -5.47 10.57 12.53
CA LEU A 67 -5.51 9.99 11.20
C LEU A 67 -6.38 10.85 10.29
N VAL A 68 -5.94 11.02 9.04
CA VAL A 68 -6.69 11.76 8.03
C VAL A 68 -7.39 10.77 7.12
N PRO A 69 -8.73 10.67 7.15
CA PRO A 69 -9.46 9.75 6.29
C PRO A 69 -9.26 10.08 4.82
N MET A 70 -9.28 9.03 3.99
CA MET A 70 -9.20 9.16 2.54
C MET A 70 -10.57 8.82 1.93
N PRO A 71 -11.40 9.83 1.58
CA PRO A 71 -12.73 9.57 1.02
C PRO A 71 -12.65 8.80 -0.30
N GLY A 72 -13.61 7.91 -0.53
CA GLY A 72 -13.69 7.14 -1.76
C GLY A 72 -12.91 5.82 -1.75
N PHE A 73 -12.08 5.58 -0.73
CA PHE A 73 -11.32 4.34 -0.61
C PHE A 73 -12.03 3.41 0.37
N VAL A 74 -13.05 2.71 -0.14
CA VAL A 74 -13.84 1.77 0.64
C VAL A 74 -13.76 0.40 -0.02
N PHE A 75 -13.45 -0.63 0.75
CA PHE A 75 -13.22 -1.99 0.23
C PHE A 75 -14.00 -3.01 1.04
N ASN A 76 -14.34 -4.12 0.40
CA ASN A 76 -15.08 -5.21 1.03
C ASN A 76 -14.18 -6.24 1.70
N THR A 77 -12.90 -6.24 1.37
CA THR A 77 -11.90 -7.14 1.97
C THR A 77 -10.64 -6.36 2.30
N ASP A 78 -9.88 -6.86 3.27
CA ASP A 78 -8.59 -6.28 3.62
C ASP A 78 -7.56 -6.50 2.51
N GLU A 79 -7.68 -7.58 1.75
CA GLU A 79 -6.80 -7.84 0.59
C GLU A 79 -6.95 -6.74 -0.47
N GLU A 80 -8.18 -6.32 -0.77
CA GLU A 80 -8.44 -5.22 -1.68
C GLU A 80 -7.81 -3.92 -1.17
N ALA A 81 -7.92 -3.67 0.15
CA ALA A 81 -7.31 -2.49 0.78
C ALA A 81 -5.78 -2.54 0.70
N GLU A 82 -5.18 -3.70 0.96
CA GLU A 82 -3.74 -3.88 0.85
C GLU A 82 -3.24 -3.63 -0.58
N TRP A 83 -3.97 -4.14 -1.57
CA TRP A 83 -3.62 -3.91 -2.97
C TRP A 83 -3.71 -2.42 -3.34
N ALA A 84 -4.74 -1.73 -2.86
CA ALA A 84 -4.87 -0.30 -3.09
C ALA A 84 -3.70 0.49 -2.48
N VAL A 85 -3.29 0.14 -1.26
CA VAL A 85 -2.13 0.76 -0.61
C VAL A 85 -0.86 0.51 -1.41
N PHE A 86 -0.67 -0.72 -1.89
CA PHE A 86 0.49 -1.06 -2.71
C PHE A 86 0.56 -0.17 -3.96
N LYS A 87 -0.55 0.00 -4.66
CA LYS A 87 -0.60 0.85 -5.86
C LYS A 87 -0.28 2.31 -5.55
N LEU A 88 -0.80 2.84 -4.43
CA LEU A 88 -0.54 4.22 -4.02
C LEU A 88 0.94 4.42 -3.67
N ARG A 89 1.54 3.49 -2.94
CA ARG A 89 2.96 3.55 -2.60
C ARG A 89 3.86 3.43 -3.83
N TRP A 90 3.49 2.55 -4.76
CA TRP A 90 4.21 2.43 -6.03
C TRP A 90 4.26 3.75 -6.76
N ARG A 91 3.11 4.42 -6.88
CA ARG A 91 3.02 5.73 -7.51
C ARG A 91 3.87 6.77 -6.80
N GLU A 92 3.85 6.81 -5.48
CA GLU A 92 4.65 7.75 -4.71
C GLU A 92 6.16 7.54 -4.91
N LEU A 93 6.59 6.30 -4.95
CA LEU A 93 8.02 5.97 -5.00
C LEU A 93 8.59 5.96 -6.41
N THR A 94 7.78 5.70 -7.43
CA THR A 94 8.23 5.63 -8.82
C THR A 94 7.80 6.82 -9.66
N GLY A 95 6.79 7.56 -9.21
CA GLY A 95 6.18 8.62 -9.99
C GLY A 95 5.26 8.14 -11.10
N ARG A 96 5.02 6.84 -11.20
CA ARG A 96 4.16 6.24 -12.23
C ARG A 96 3.02 5.43 -11.63
N VAL A 97 1.84 5.56 -12.21
CA VAL A 97 0.68 4.76 -11.83
C VAL A 97 0.85 3.34 -12.38
N LEU A 98 0.56 2.32 -11.56
CA LEU A 98 0.55 0.94 -12.03
C LEU A 98 -0.58 0.75 -13.06
N PRO A 99 -0.30 0.19 -14.23
CA PRO A 99 -1.33 -0.07 -15.25
C PRO A 99 -2.07 -1.39 -14.99
N ILE A 100 -2.40 -1.68 -13.75
CA ILE A 100 -3.10 -2.88 -13.32
C ILE A 100 -4.25 -2.45 -12.40
N ASP A 101 -5.42 -3.01 -12.61
CA ASP A 101 -6.58 -2.74 -11.77
C ASP A 101 -6.50 -3.43 -10.40
#